data_844df77f2cf6391b1972a1d770e5a11e
#
_entry.id   844df77f2cf6391b1972a1d770e5a11e
#
_cell.length_a   1.000
_cell.length_b   1.000
_cell.length_c   1.000
_cell.angle_alpha   90.00
_cell.angle_beta   90.00
_cell.angle_gamma   90.00
#
_symmetry.space_group_name_H-M   'P 1'
#
loop_
_entity.id
_entity.type
_entity.pdbx_description
1 polymer ?
#
loop_
_entity_poly.entity_id
_entity_poly.type
_entity_poly.pdbx_seq_one_letter_code
_entity_poly.pdbx_strand_id
1 'polypeptide(L)'
;AFKLVAEHEELFKAAIIVSPWLIKNDDMLRFVMEQNEKQFASFKKRWLCNLIGLMNGLPKAQRKEFVEQMQQVKIETVRNSVDNGITLESVNGFEQISIPVYALAGEKEQAEVIGSVEEMAKRNSHCHSEIWKKAAHNIPPLHYKKFNALIEKVEEEL
;
A
#
# COMPACT_ATOMS: atom_id res chain seq x y z
N ALA A 1 8.40 -2.27 -0.30
CA ALA A 1 8.67 -2.17 -1.75
C ALA A 1 9.42 -0.88 -2.08
N PHE A 2 8.87 0.33 -1.87
CA PHE A 2 9.45 1.62 -2.28
C PHE A 2 10.93 1.78 -1.88
N LYS A 3 11.24 1.68 -0.57
CA LYS A 3 12.61 1.79 -0.06
C LYS A 3 13.56 0.76 -0.68
N LEU A 4 13.11 -0.49 -0.81
CA LEU A 4 13.93 -1.57 -1.36
C LEU A 4 14.29 -1.31 -2.82
N VAL A 5 13.36 -0.82 -3.62
CA VAL A 5 13.60 -0.47 -5.03
C VAL A 5 14.54 0.72 -5.14
N ALA A 6 14.37 1.74 -4.26
CA ALA A 6 15.19 2.93 -4.25
C ALA A 6 16.66 2.67 -3.86
N GLU A 7 16.89 1.75 -2.92
CA GLU A 7 18.23 1.46 -2.39
C GLU A 7 18.93 0.29 -3.10
N HIS A 8 18.19 -0.56 -3.83
CA HIS A 8 18.67 -1.80 -4.45
C HIS A 8 18.04 -2.02 -5.82
N GLU A 9 18.08 -1.01 -6.67
CA GLU A 9 17.56 -1.07 -8.06
C GLU A 9 18.09 -2.26 -8.84
N GLU A 10 19.34 -2.61 -8.63
CA GLU A 10 20.06 -3.69 -9.31
C GLU A 10 19.42 -5.08 -9.12
N LEU A 11 18.53 -5.24 -8.14
CA LEU A 11 17.80 -6.49 -7.88
C LEU A 11 16.53 -6.64 -8.71
N PHE A 12 16.12 -5.60 -9.44
CA PHE A 12 14.80 -5.54 -10.09
C PHE A 12 14.93 -5.16 -11.55
N LYS A 13 14.05 -5.68 -12.38
CA LYS A 13 13.89 -5.25 -13.78
C LYS A 13 12.81 -4.16 -13.90
N ALA A 14 11.79 -4.24 -13.06
CA ALA A 14 10.72 -3.25 -12.93
C ALA A 14 10.10 -3.35 -11.54
N ALA A 15 9.28 -2.38 -11.15
CA ALA A 15 8.54 -2.39 -9.90
C ALA A 15 7.08 -1.93 -10.06
N ILE A 16 6.15 -2.64 -9.41
CA ILE A 16 4.76 -2.19 -9.27
C ILE A 16 4.51 -1.90 -7.79
N ILE A 17 4.24 -0.64 -7.47
CA ILE A 17 4.02 -0.15 -6.09
C ILE A 17 2.56 0.25 -5.96
N VAL A 18 1.83 -0.48 -5.13
CA VAL A 18 0.37 -0.32 -4.98
C VAL A 18 0.06 0.37 -3.66
N SER A 19 -0.76 1.40 -3.74
CA SER A 19 -1.29 2.15 -2.59
C SER A 19 -0.19 2.62 -1.61
N PRO A 20 0.90 3.26 -2.09
CA PRO A 20 1.95 3.74 -1.22
C PRO A 20 1.47 4.91 -0.38
N TRP A 21 1.75 4.88 0.92
CA TRP A 21 1.52 6.01 1.82
C TRP A 21 2.87 6.63 2.20
N LEU A 22 3.35 7.54 1.37
CA LEU A 22 4.68 8.14 1.47
C LEU A 22 4.64 9.64 1.80
N ILE A 23 3.46 10.28 1.69
CA ILE A 23 3.24 11.66 2.13
C ILE A 23 2.55 11.61 3.48
N LYS A 24 3.21 12.16 4.50
CA LYS A 24 2.72 12.16 5.89
C LYS A 24 2.97 13.52 6.51
N ASN A 25 2.07 13.92 7.40
CA ASN A 25 2.23 15.07 8.27
C ASN A 25 1.81 14.71 9.70
N ASP A 26 2.25 15.49 10.69
CA ASP A 26 2.03 15.19 12.11
C ASP A 26 0.56 15.16 12.50
N ASP A 27 -0.27 16.01 11.90
CA ASP A 27 -1.71 16.04 12.19
C ASP A 27 -2.40 14.78 11.69
N MET A 28 -2.03 14.34 10.51
CA MET A 28 -2.54 13.10 9.94
C MET A 28 -2.06 11.88 10.73
N LEU A 29 -0.79 11.82 11.10
CA LEU A 29 -0.25 10.74 11.91
C LEU A 29 -0.97 10.64 13.26
N ARG A 30 -1.19 11.78 13.92
CA ARG A 30 -1.99 11.83 15.17
C ARG A 30 -3.42 11.34 14.94
N PHE A 31 -4.10 11.81 13.89
CA PHE A 31 -5.44 11.39 13.56
C PHE A 31 -5.53 9.88 13.31
N VAL A 32 -4.63 9.34 12.47
CA VAL A 32 -4.59 7.89 12.17
C VAL A 32 -4.34 7.08 13.44
N MET A 33 -3.42 7.54 14.31
CA MET A 33 -3.12 6.87 15.56
C MET A 33 -4.33 6.85 16.50
N GLU A 34 -4.99 7.98 16.71
CA GLU A 34 -6.20 8.07 17.53
C GLU A 34 -7.32 7.17 17.00
N GLN A 35 -7.55 7.13 15.68
CA GLN A 35 -8.55 6.26 15.08
C GLN A 35 -8.22 4.78 15.31
N ASN A 36 -6.96 4.40 15.11
CA ASN A 36 -6.50 3.03 15.36
C ASN A 36 -6.70 2.63 16.83
N GLU A 37 -6.36 3.48 17.78
CA GLU A 37 -6.53 3.22 19.21
C GLU A 37 -8.00 3.06 19.59
N LYS A 38 -8.86 3.97 19.14
CA LYS A 38 -10.31 3.92 19.40
C LYS A 38 -10.96 2.65 18.83
N GLN A 39 -10.49 2.19 17.68
CA GLN A 39 -11.08 1.07 16.96
C GLN A 39 -10.42 -0.27 17.27
N PHE A 40 -9.25 -0.29 17.91
CA PHE A 40 -8.43 -1.49 18.10
C PHE A 40 -9.20 -2.63 18.76
N ALA A 41 -9.94 -2.35 19.86
CA ALA A 41 -10.73 -3.36 20.54
C ALA A 41 -11.85 -3.95 19.65
N SER A 42 -12.39 -3.15 18.74
CA SER A 42 -13.40 -3.60 17.78
C SER A 42 -12.78 -4.51 16.71
N PHE A 43 -11.59 -4.19 16.21
CA PHE A 43 -10.85 -5.05 15.28
C PHE A 43 -10.43 -6.40 15.89
N LYS A 44 -10.47 -6.55 17.23
CA LYS A 44 -10.27 -7.84 17.91
C LYS A 44 -11.51 -8.73 17.90
N LYS A 45 -12.68 -8.24 17.50
CA LYS A 45 -13.90 -9.08 17.41
C LYS A 45 -13.79 -10.00 16.20
N ARG A 46 -13.76 -11.32 16.43
CA ARG A 46 -13.56 -12.33 15.38
C ARG A 46 -14.55 -12.21 14.21
N TRP A 47 -15.82 -11.93 14.49
CA TRP A 47 -16.83 -11.76 13.46
C TRP A 47 -16.54 -10.54 12.56
N LEU A 48 -16.06 -9.43 13.17
CA LEU A 48 -15.71 -8.23 12.43
C LEU A 48 -14.45 -8.44 11.58
N CYS A 49 -13.43 -9.12 12.12
CA CYS A 49 -12.26 -9.52 11.33
C CYS A 49 -12.66 -10.37 10.11
N ASN A 50 -13.56 -11.34 10.29
CA ASN A 50 -14.03 -12.16 9.17
C ASN A 50 -14.79 -11.33 8.12
N LEU A 51 -15.61 -10.36 8.55
CA LEU A 51 -16.30 -9.43 7.64
C LEU A 51 -15.29 -8.53 6.90
N ILE A 52 -14.30 -7.99 7.59
CA ILE A 52 -13.22 -7.19 6.98
C ILE A 52 -12.49 -8.03 5.94
N GLY A 53 -12.10 -9.26 6.27
CA GLY A 53 -11.44 -10.17 5.32
C GLY A 53 -12.30 -10.44 4.08
N LEU A 54 -13.62 -10.61 4.25
CA LEU A 54 -14.55 -10.78 3.13
C LEU A 54 -14.60 -9.51 2.24
N MET A 55 -14.73 -8.34 2.85
CA MET A 55 -14.79 -7.06 2.10
C MET A 55 -13.48 -6.77 1.35
N ASN A 56 -12.36 -7.30 1.85
CA ASN A 56 -11.04 -7.20 1.22
C ASN A 56 -10.75 -8.33 0.22
N GLY A 57 -11.75 -9.12 -0.15
CA GLY A 57 -11.63 -10.13 -1.19
C GLY A 57 -10.94 -11.43 -0.76
N LEU A 58 -10.70 -11.65 0.55
CA LEU A 58 -10.04 -12.87 1.03
C LEU A 58 -10.95 -14.10 0.86
N PRO A 59 -10.47 -15.19 0.24
CA PRO A 59 -11.17 -16.47 0.19
C PRO A 59 -11.47 -17.03 1.59
N LYS A 60 -12.52 -17.84 1.72
CA LYS A 60 -12.97 -18.38 3.02
C LYS A 60 -11.86 -19.07 3.83
N ALA A 61 -10.98 -19.82 3.19
CA ALA A 61 -9.87 -20.50 3.85
C ALA A 61 -8.88 -19.49 4.46
N GLN A 62 -8.49 -18.46 3.70
CA GLN A 62 -7.55 -17.43 4.15
C GLN A 62 -8.17 -16.50 5.21
N ARG A 63 -9.49 -16.29 5.22
CA ARG A 63 -10.15 -15.49 6.26
C ARG A 63 -10.00 -16.09 7.66
N LYS A 64 -9.99 -17.42 7.79
CA LYS A 64 -9.75 -18.08 9.09
C LYS A 64 -8.36 -17.71 9.62
N GLU A 65 -7.34 -17.85 8.81
CA GLU A 65 -5.97 -17.49 9.16
C GLU A 65 -5.84 -15.98 9.47
N PHE A 66 -6.41 -15.13 8.63
CA PHE A 66 -6.46 -13.69 8.87
C PHE A 66 -7.07 -13.34 10.23
N VAL A 67 -8.21 -13.95 10.58
CA VAL A 67 -8.84 -13.77 11.90
C VAL A 67 -7.91 -14.19 13.03
N GLU A 68 -7.22 -15.32 12.90
CA GLU A 68 -6.29 -15.80 13.92
C GLU A 68 -5.08 -14.88 14.09
N GLN A 69 -4.50 -14.41 12.99
CA GLN A 69 -3.40 -13.43 12.99
C GLN A 69 -3.84 -12.11 13.64
N MET A 70 -5.02 -11.59 13.29
CA MET A 70 -5.55 -10.35 13.87
C MET A 70 -5.75 -10.44 15.39
N GLN A 71 -6.04 -11.63 15.95
CA GLN A 71 -6.10 -11.80 17.41
C GLN A 71 -4.73 -11.63 18.08
N GLN A 72 -3.63 -11.87 17.37
CA GLN A 72 -2.27 -11.78 17.90
C GLN A 72 -1.66 -10.37 17.78
N VAL A 73 -2.18 -9.53 16.87
CA VAL A 73 -1.70 -8.15 16.70
C VAL A 73 -1.82 -7.39 18.02
N LYS A 74 -0.78 -6.68 18.42
CA LYS A 74 -0.76 -5.80 19.58
C LYS A 74 -0.89 -4.35 19.15
N ILE A 75 -1.43 -3.49 20.03
CA ILE A 75 -1.55 -2.06 19.72
C ILE A 75 -0.18 -1.41 19.50
N GLU A 76 0.85 -1.89 20.19
CA GLU A 76 2.23 -1.44 20.02
C GLU A 76 2.74 -1.72 18.60
N THR A 77 2.34 -2.86 18.00
CA THR A 77 2.68 -3.17 16.60
C THR A 77 2.06 -2.16 15.64
N VAL A 78 0.81 -1.76 15.90
CA VAL A 78 0.12 -0.74 15.09
C VAL A 78 0.81 0.62 15.25
N ARG A 79 1.12 1.04 16.47
CA ARG A 79 1.86 2.27 16.75
C ARG A 79 3.20 2.29 16.02
N ASN A 80 4.00 1.26 16.21
CA ASN A 80 5.31 1.15 15.57
C ASN A 80 5.23 1.19 14.04
N SER A 81 4.20 0.63 13.42
CA SER A 81 4.03 0.67 11.96
C SER A 81 3.67 2.06 11.44
N VAL A 82 2.98 2.87 12.23
CA VAL A 82 2.67 4.27 11.90
C VAL A 82 3.89 5.16 12.13
N ASP A 83 4.55 5.04 13.29
CA ASP A 83 5.67 5.88 13.71
C ASP A 83 6.92 5.65 12.84
N ASN A 84 7.19 4.39 12.44
CA ASN A 84 8.35 4.02 11.63
C ASN A 84 8.03 3.91 10.11
N GLY A 85 6.90 4.43 9.68
CA GLY A 85 6.55 4.44 8.26
C GLY A 85 7.47 5.38 7.47
N ILE A 86 8.00 4.87 6.36
CA ILE A 86 8.84 5.65 5.44
C ILE A 86 8.05 6.76 4.74
N THR A 87 8.76 7.84 4.35
CA THR A 87 8.25 8.91 3.49
C THR A 87 9.13 9.03 2.25
N LEU A 88 8.67 9.80 1.26
CA LEU A 88 9.48 10.11 0.07
C LEU A 88 10.81 10.77 0.45
N GLU A 89 10.81 11.66 1.43
CA GLU A 89 11.99 12.38 1.90
C GLU A 89 12.95 11.51 2.74
N SER A 90 12.44 10.43 3.34
CA SER A 90 13.24 9.54 4.20
C SER A 90 14.02 8.47 3.42
N VAL A 91 13.83 8.39 2.10
CA VAL A 91 14.47 7.40 1.23
C VAL A 91 15.21 8.13 0.11
N ASN A 92 16.52 7.93 0.05
CA ASN A 92 17.36 8.48 -1.02
C ASN A 92 17.40 7.54 -2.23
N GLY A 93 17.71 8.08 -3.40
CA GLY A 93 17.97 7.29 -4.60
C GLY A 93 16.79 7.10 -5.54
N PHE A 94 15.56 7.35 -5.10
CA PHE A 94 14.38 7.12 -5.94
C PHE A 94 14.40 7.96 -7.24
N GLU A 95 14.88 9.20 -7.18
CA GLU A 95 14.99 10.09 -8.33
C GLU A 95 15.98 9.62 -9.40
N GLN A 96 16.93 8.75 -9.01
CA GLN A 96 17.98 8.20 -9.89
C GLN A 96 17.64 6.82 -10.46
N ILE A 97 16.56 6.17 -10.02
CA ILE A 97 16.13 4.86 -10.53
C ILE A 97 15.89 4.94 -12.04
N SER A 98 16.45 4.00 -12.78
CA SER A 98 16.33 3.90 -14.24
C SER A 98 15.38 2.78 -14.71
N ILE A 99 15.03 1.83 -13.84
CA ILE A 99 14.05 0.80 -14.17
C ILE A 99 12.62 1.37 -14.18
N PRO A 100 11.71 0.78 -14.98
CA PRO A 100 10.31 1.16 -14.98
C PRO A 100 9.66 0.94 -13.62
N VAL A 101 8.99 1.97 -13.08
CA VAL A 101 8.20 1.91 -11.86
C VAL A 101 6.75 2.25 -12.18
N TYR A 102 5.81 1.43 -11.73
CA TYR A 102 4.37 1.67 -11.86
C TYR A 102 3.79 1.89 -10.48
N ALA A 103 3.42 3.14 -10.19
CA ALA A 103 2.80 3.53 -8.93
C ALA A 103 1.28 3.61 -9.09
N LEU A 104 0.54 2.83 -8.29
CA LEU A 104 -0.92 2.69 -8.40
C LEU A 104 -1.63 3.11 -7.12
N ALA A 105 -2.75 3.82 -7.26
CA ALA A 105 -3.73 4.01 -6.18
C ALA A 105 -5.16 3.85 -6.69
N GLY A 106 -6.08 3.59 -5.78
CA GLY A 106 -7.51 3.61 -6.06
C GLY A 106 -8.09 5.02 -5.94
N GLU A 107 -9.07 5.34 -6.78
CA GLU A 107 -9.81 6.62 -6.74
C GLU A 107 -10.46 6.92 -5.37
N LYS A 108 -10.77 5.86 -4.61
CA LYS A 108 -11.44 5.95 -3.29
C LYS A 108 -10.46 5.94 -2.11
N GLU A 109 -9.17 6.04 -2.38
CA GLU A 109 -8.17 6.13 -1.33
C GLU A 109 -8.05 7.54 -0.75
N GLN A 110 -7.32 7.65 0.35
CA GLN A 110 -7.04 8.93 0.99
C GLN A 110 -6.17 9.80 0.06
N ALA A 111 -6.32 11.12 0.16
CA ALA A 111 -5.60 12.08 -0.68
C ALA A 111 -4.08 11.92 -0.60
N GLU A 112 -3.56 11.52 0.55
CA GLU A 112 -2.13 11.31 0.78
C GLU A 112 -1.58 10.09 0.04
N VAL A 113 -2.38 9.04 -0.13
CA VAL A 113 -2.01 7.86 -0.93
C VAL A 113 -2.02 8.23 -2.41
N ILE A 114 -3.06 8.91 -2.87
CA ILE A 114 -3.14 9.42 -4.26
C ILE A 114 -1.99 10.39 -4.53
N GLY A 115 -1.78 11.36 -3.64
CA GLY A 115 -0.68 12.31 -3.74
C GLY A 115 0.71 11.65 -3.74
N SER A 116 0.88 10.55 -2.98
CA SER A 116 2.14 9.79 -2.99
C SER A 116 2.44 9.20 -4.38
N VAL A 117 1.43 8.64 -5.05
CA VAL A 117 1.56 8.09 -6.41
C VAL A 117 1.90 9.19 -7.43
N GLU A 118 1.21 10.33 -7.34
CA GLU A 118 1.45 11.48 -8.21
C GLU A 118 2.84 12.09 -7.99
N GLU A 119 3.26 12.21 -6.73
CA GLU A 119 4.55 12.79 -6.37
C GLU A 119 5.71 11.88 -6.79
N MET A 120 5.55 10.55 -6.69
CA MET A 120 6.53 9.60 -7.23
C MET A 120 6.77 9.83 -8.73
N ALA A 121 5.71 9.97 -9.52
CA ALA A 121 5.84 10.22 -10.96
C ALA A 121 6.44 11.60 -11.30
N LYS A 122 6.27 12.61 -10.45
CA LYS A 122 6.93 13.91 -10.61
C LYS A 122 8.43 13.85 -10.33
N ARG A 123 8.84 13.03 -9.34
CA ARG A 123 10.24 12.94 -8.92
C ARG A 123 11.10 12.04 -9.80
N ASN A 124 10.50 11.06 -10.48
CA ASN A 124 11.24 10.15 -11.34
C ASN A 124 10.51 9.97 -12.68
N SER A 125 11.21 10.26 -13.77
CA SER A 125 10.68 10.16 -15.14
C SER A 125 10.41 8.71 -15.61
N HIS A 126 10.97 7.71 -14.94
CA HIS A 126 10.71 6.29 -15.18
C HIS A 126 9.54 5.77 -14.32
N CYS A 127 8.92 6.62 -13.50
CA CYS A 127 7.75 6.27 -12.70
C CYS A 127 6.45 6.68 -13.40
N HIS A 128 5.61 5.70 -13.69
CA HIS A 128 4.27 5.88 -14.26
C HIS A 128 3.23 5.81 -13.13
N SER A 129 2.41 6.86 -13.00
CA SER A 129 1.33 6.89 -12.02
C SER A 129 -0.02 6.55 -12.66
N GLU A 130 -0.81 5.68 -12.00
CA GLU A 130 -2.20 5.40 -12.39
C GLU A 130 -3.13 5.46 -11.19
N ILE A 131 -4.26 6.19 -11.35
CA ILE A 131 -5.36 6.19 -10.39
C ILE A 131 -6.51 5.37 -10.98
N TRP A 132 -6.81 4.23 -10.35
CA TRP A 132 -7.81 3.30 -10.84
C TRP A 132 -9.21 3.67 -10.39
N LYS A 133 -10.08 3.97 -11.36
CA LYS A 133 -11.49 4.31 -11.13
C LYS A 133 -12.21 3.19 -10.37
N LYS A 134 -13.05 3.58 -9.41
CA LYS A 134 -13.87 2.70 -8.55
C LYS A 134 -13.06 1.77 -7.65
N ALA A 135 -11.74 1.81 -7.69
CA ALA A 135 -10.87 1.04 -6.80
C ALA A 135 -10.68 1.75 -5.45
N ALA A 136 -10.44 0.95 -4.41
CA ALA A 136 -10.02 1.35 -3.09
C ALA A 136 -8.67 0.67 -2.79
N HIS A 137 -8.21 0.64 -1.54
CA HIS A 137 -6.88 0.21 -1.12
C HIS A 137 -6.45 -1.19 -1.60
N ASN A 138 -7.36 -2.17 -1.65
CA ASN A 138 -7.03 -3.55 -2.00
C ASN A 138 -7.16 -3.82 -3.52
N ILE A 139 -6.33 -3.17 -4.30
CA ILE A 139 -6.33 -3.30 -5.76
C ILE A 139 -6.07 -4.75 -6.23
N PRO A 140 -4.99 -5.44 -5.83
CA PRO A 140 -4.67 -6.74 -6.41
C PRO A 140 -5.77 -7.78 -6.25
N PRO A 141 -6.37 -8.03 -5.06
CA PRO A 141 -7.38 -9.06 -4.92
C PRO A 141 -8.75 -8.68 -5.50
N LEU A 142 -9.12 -7.39 -5.48
CA LEU A 142 -10.44 -6.93 -5.92
C LEU A 142 -10.48 -6.60 -7.42
N HIS A 143 -9.34 -6.27 -8.02
CA HIS A 143 -9.19 -5.93 -9.43
C HIS A 143 -8.19 -6.85 -10.13
N TYR A 144 -8.09 -8.12 -9.71
CA TYR A 144 -7.05 -9.05 -10.11
C TYR A 144 -6.89 -9.20 -11.63
N LYS A 145 -7.97 -9.16 -12.41
CA LYS A 145 -7.88 -9.26 -13.88
C LYS A 145 -7.11 -8.09 -14.48
N LYS A 146 -7.43 -6.86 -14.06
CA LYS A 146 -6.72 -5.66 -14.53
C LYS A 146 -5.30 -5.61 -14.00
N PHE A 147 -5.10 -6.09 -12.76
CA PHE A 147 -3.77 -6.12 -12.14
C PHE A 147 -2.85 -7.13 -12.83
N ASN A 148 -3.35 -8.32 -13.16
CA ASN A 148 -2.59 -9.31 -13.93
C ASN A 148 -2.26 -8.80 -15.33
N ALA A 149 -3.20 -8.15 -16.02
CA ALA A 149 -2.93 -7.55 -17.33
C ALA A 149 -1.85 -6.45 -17.27
N LEU A 150 -1.77 -5.71 -16.16
CA LEU A 150 -0.66 -4.77 -15.96
C LEU A 150 0.67 -5.50 -15.79
N ILE A 151 0.71 -6.59 -15.01
CA ILE A 151 1.93 -7.41 -14.86
C ILE A 151 2.39 -7.93 -16.22
N GLU A 152 1.47 -8.53 -17.00
CA GLU A 152 1.77 -9.03 -18.37
C GLU A 152 2.34 -7.92 -19.25
N LYS A 153 1.69 -6.74 -19.26
CA LYS A 153 2.21 -5.57 -20.00
C LYS A 153 3.62 -5.17 -19.56
N VAL A 154 3.88 -5.12 -18.26
CA VAL A 154 5.21 -4.78 -17.74
C VAL A 154 6.25 -5.82 -18.14
N GLU A 155 5.91 -7.11 -18.14
CA GLU A 155 6.79 -8.19 -18.59
C GLU A 155 7.11 -8.10 -20.10
N GLU A 156 6.15 -7.68 -20.92
CA GLU A 156 6.35 -7.50 -22.38
C GLU A 156 7.24 -6.30 -22.72
N GLU A 157 7.32 -5.30 -21.84
CA GLU A 157 8.13 -4.08 -22.02
C GLU A 157 9.58 -4.25 -21.53
N LEU A 158 9.95 -5.37 -20.90
CA LEU A 158 11.29 -5.70 -20.37
C LEU A 158 12.17 -6.49 -21.36
#